data_7ec0370a6e88e5a8b236f21ae78a5d6e
#
_entry.id   7ec0370a6e88e5a8b236f21ae78a5d6e
#
_cell.length_a   1.000
_cell.length_b   1.000
_cell.length_c   1.000
_cell.angle_alpha   90.00
_cell.angle_beta   90.00
_cell.angle_gamma   90.00
#
_symmetry.space_group_name_H-M   'P 1'
#
loop_
_entity.id
_entity.type
_entity.pdbx_description
1 polymer ?
#
loop_
_entity_poly.entity_id
_entity_poly.type
_entity_poly.pdbx_seq_one_letter_code
_entity_poly.pdbx_strand_id
1 'polypeptide(L)'
;MKLSQLKIDPEFQSKIPPLQFEEEQQLEQNIIAEGRLLNPIITWNGYILDGQNTVEARRTCNGGMELPIRCKVFYGLTKEDEATLFAIQTGNATCLTAGERLRANLVAENPDALYFVGITSNAGVEFAYDGIRAPWKIYCIETAYELYKQYGCERYVEMLRIINEAWKGNVDSYLAGVIRGVARFISVYEGEYSRERLVQQLARTHPKTITQLAQKDTGSSANRHMRQILRIYNGASREMSLPLKN
;
A
#
# COMPACT_ATOMS: atom_id res chain seq x y z
N MET A 1 -9.02 -6.30 32.56
CA MET A 1 -8.93 -4.83 32.52
C MET A 1 -10.33 -4.25 32.41
N LYS A 2 -10.52 -2.96 32.71
CA LYS A 2 -11.79 -2.27 32.49
C LYS A 2 -11.76 -1.59 31.11
N LEU A 3 -12.92 -1.39 30.48
CA LEU A 3 -13.01 -0.76 29.15
C LEU A 3 -12.40 0.64 29.11
N SER A 4 -12.52 1.43 30.17
CA SER A 4 -11.94 2.78 30.31
C SER A 4 -10.40 2.80 30.28
N GLN A 5 -9.75 1.68 30.58
CA GLN A 5 -8.29 1.56 30.59
C GLN A 5 -7.69 1.26 29.21
N LEU A 6 -8.54 1.00 28.21
CA LEU A 6 -8.11 0.64 26.87
C LEU A 6 -7.99 1.89 25.97
N LYS A 7 -6.89 1.97 25.24
CA LYS A 7 -6.54 3.13 24.38
C LYS A 7 -6.17 2.64 22.99
N ILE A 8 -6.42 3.49 21.99
CA ILE A 8 -5.98 3.30 20.59
C ILE A 8 -4.73 4.15 20.39
N ASP A 9 -3.68 3.55 19.78
CA ASP A 9 -2.49 4.28 19.42
C ASP A 9 -2.69 4.97 18.06
N PRO A 10 -2.61 6.32 17.99
CA PRO A 10 -2.86 7.05 16.75
C PRO A 10 -1.67 7.02 15.77
N GLU A 11 -0.48 6.59 16.20
CA GLU A 11 0.73 6.67 15.36
C GLU A 11 0.71 5.69 14.21
N PHE A 12 0.24 4.46 14.43
CA PHE A 12 0.19 3.42 13.39
C PHE A 12 -1.18 2.77 13.22
N GLN A 13 -2.13 3.04 14.09
CA GLN A 13 -3.52 2.61 13.94
C GLN A 13 -4.31 3.72 13.25
N SER A 14 -4.80 3.46 12.04
CA SER A 14 -5.72 4.36 11.38
C SER A 14 -7.03 4.46 12.18
N LYS A 15 -7.79 5.54 11.98
CA LYS A 15 -9.17 5.59 12.48
C LYS A 15 -9.88 4.35 11.96
N ILE A 16 -10.43 3.56 12.87
CA ILE A 16 -11.25 2.41 12.53
C ILE A 16 -12.38 2.93 11.63
N PRO A 17 -12.53 2.43 10.39
CA PRO A 17 -13.71 2.77 9.64
C PRO A 17 -14.92 2.35 10.48
N PRO A 18 -15.93 3.20 10.63
CA PRO A 18 -17.13 2.81 11.36
C PRO A 18 -17.66 1.52 10.72
N LEU A 19 -17.92 0.52 11.56
CA LEU A 19 -18.62 -0.68 11.10
C LEU A 19 -19.90 -0.24 10.39
N GLN A 20 -20.27 -0.91 9.32
CA GLN A 20 -21.60 -0.68 8.76
C GLN A 20 -22.64 -1.06 9.81
N PHE A 21 -23.73 -0.34 9.87
CA PHE A 21 -24.76 -0.52 10.92
C PHE A 21 -25.19 -1.98 11.12
N GLU A 22 -25.27 -2.74 10.04
CA GLU A 22 -25.61 -4.18 10.07
C GLU A 22 -24.49 -5.03 10.72
N GLU A 23 -23.22 -4.73 10.46
CA GLU A 23 -22.08 -5.43 11.05
C GLU A 23 -21.95 -5.11 12.54
N GLU A 24 -22.22 -3.87 12.93
CA GLU A 24 -22.23 -3.45 14.33
C GLU A 24 -23.34 -4.16 15.11
N GLN A 25 -24.57 -4.20 14.58
CA GLN A 25 -25.68 -4.93 15.18
C GLN A 25 -25.39 -6.43 15.31
N GLN A 26 -24.81 -7.06 14.28
CA GLN A 26 -24.46 -8.47 14.34
C GLN A 26 -23.41 -8.78 15.41
N LEU A 27 -22.40 -7.90 15.52
CA LEU A 27 -21.36 -8.05 16.53
C LEU A 27 -21.92 -7.84 17.96
N GLU A 28 -22.81 -6.85 18.13
CA GLU A 28 -23.53 -6.62 19.39
C GLU A 28 -24.38 -7.83 19.80
N GLN A 29 -25.15 -8.38 18.88
CA GLN A 29 -25.98 -9.57 19.13
C GLN A 29 -25.12 -10.79 19.52
N ASN A 30 -24.00 -11.00 18.87
CA ASN A 30 -23.07 -12.08 19.20
C ASN A 30 -22.47 -11.91 20.62
N ILE A 31 -22.10 -10.68 20.98
CA ILE A 31 -21.59 -10.38 22.32
C ILE A 31 -22.67 -10.64 23.40
N ILE A 32 -23.92 -10.22 23.14
CA ILE A 32 -25.05 -10.42 24.06
C ILE A 32 -25.38 -11.92 24.18
N ALA A 33 -25.44 -12.65 23.06
CA ALA A 33 -25.81 -14.06 23.06
C ALA A 33 -24.76 -14.95 23.72
N GLU A 34 -23.47 -14.70 23.51
CA GLU A 34 -22.40 -15.54 24.04
C GLU A 34 -21.84 -15.05 25.39
N GLY A 35 -22.17 -13.83 25.80
CA GLY A 35 -21.67 -13.22 27.04
C GLY A 35 -20.15 -13.08 27.13
N ARG A 36 -19.44 -13.27 26.01
CA ARG A 36 -17.97 -13.23 25.91
C ARG A 36 -17.52 -12.68 24.57
N LEU A 37 -16.29 -12.19 24.52
CA LEU A 37 -15.64 -11.82 23.28
C LEU A 37 -15.17 -13.07 22.54
N LEU A 38 -15.44 -13.15 21.24
CA LEU A 38 -15.04 -14.27 20.39
C LEU A 38 -13.51 -14.32 20.20
N ASN A 39 -12.87 -13.15 20.17
CA ASN A 39 -11.43 -13.03 20.01
C ASN A 39 -10.79 -12.32 21.22
N PRO A 40 -9.62 -12.78 21.69
CA PRO A 40 -8.89 -12.08 22.75
C PRO A 40 -8.36 -10.76 22.21
N ILE A 41 -8.51 -9.69 22.99
CA ILE A 41 -7.89 -8.41 22.69
C ILE A 41 -6.45 -8.45 23.19
N ILE A 42 -5.51 -8.06 22.32
CA ILE A 42 -4.11 -7.95 22.65
C ILE A 42 -3.85 -6.50 23.06
N THR A 43 -3.36 -6.28 24.26
CA THR A 43 -3.08 -4.94 24.79
C THR A 43 -1.67 -4.87 25.34
N TRP A 44 -1.05 -3.72 25.20
CA TRP A 44 0.19 -3.37 25.88
C TRP A 44 0.01 -2.04 26.58
N ASN A 45 0.25 -2.02 27.90
CA ASN A 45 0.11 -0.81 28.71
C ASN A 45 -1.22 -0.03 28.49
N GLY A 46 -2.29 -0.77 28.20
CA GLY A 46 -3.62 -0.23 27.89
C GLY A 46 -3.90 0.07 26.42
N TYR A 47 -2.93 -0.04 25.54
CA TYR A 47 -3.16 0.10 24.10
C TYR A 47 -3.67 -1.20 23.47
N ILE A 48 -4.66 -1.07 22.59
CA ILE A 48 -5.26 -2.21 21.90
C ILE A 48 -4.44 -2.47 20.65
N LEU A 49 -3.92 -3.69 20.51
CA LEU A 49 -3.20 -4.14 19.33
C LEU A 49 -4.14 -4.82 18.32
N ASP A 50 -5.20 -5.48 18.81
CA ASP A 50 -6.23 -6.13 18.00
C ASP A 50 -7.56 -6.17 18.76
N GLY A 51 -8.69 -6.17 18.01
CA GLY A 51 -10.03 -6.21 18.57
C GLY A 51 -10.63 -4.85 18.93
N GLN A 52 -10.20 -3.78 18.31
CA GLN A 52 -10.69 -2.40 18.51
C GLN A 52 -12.20 -2.30 18.32
N ASN A 53 -12.74 -2.84 17.21
CA ASN A 53 -14.17 -2.86 16.92
C ASN A 53 -14.97 -3.63 17.99
N THR A 54 -14.38 -4.73 18.51
CA THR A 54 -14.98 -5.51 19.59
C THR A 54 -15.06 -4.73 20.89
N VAL A 55 -14.05 -3.91 21.20
CA VAL A 55 -14.06 -3.02 22.38
C VAL A 55 -15.13 -1.94 22.21
N GLU A 56 -15.23 -1.35 21.04
CA GLU A 56 -16.19 -0.27 20.75
C GLU A 56 -17.63 -0.80 20.78
N ALA A 57 -17.92 -1.92 20.12
CA ALA A 57 -19.22 -2.57 20.19
C ALA A 57 -19.61 -2.89 21.65
N ARG A 58 -18.64 -3.34 22.47
CA ARG A 58 -18.92 -3.62 23.88
C ARG A 58 -19.18 -2.36 24.70
N ARG A 59 -18.56 -1.22 24.36
CA ARG A 59 -18.87 0.07 24.98
C ARG A 59 -20.31 0.49 24.66
N THR A 60 -20.72 0.32 23.41
CA THR A 60 -22.07 0.69 22.91
C THR A 60 -23.13 -0.22 23.52
N CYS A 61 -22.99 -1.54 23.48
CA CYS A 61 -23.94 -2.51 24.02
C CYS A 61 -24.22 -2.32 25.51
N ASN A 62 -23.27 -1.78 26.24
CA ASN A 62 -23.35 -1.69 27.69
C ASN A 62 -23.92 -0.37 28.19
N GLY A 63 -24.42 0.52 27.32
CA GLY A 63 -24.97 1.82 27.71
C GLY A 63 -23.97 2.70 28.45
N GLY A 64 -22.66 2.54 28.20
CA GLY A 64 -21.58 3.29 28.85
C GLY A 64 -21.15 2.77 30.23
N MET A 65 -21.71 1.66 30.69
CA MET A 65 -21.28 1.07 31.98
C MET A 65 -19.92 0.38 31.86
N GLU A 66 -19.12 0.48 32.91
CA GLU A 66 -17.85 -0.21 33.06
C GLU A 66 -18.02 -1.73 33.16
N LEU A 67 -17.50 -2.46 32.19
CA LEU A 67 -17.45 -3.92 32.25
C LEU A 67 -16.02 -4.44 32.23
N PRO A 68 -15.75 -5.56 32.95
CA PRO A 68 -14.50 -6.27 32.79
C PRO A 68 -14.43 -6.90 31.39
N ILE A 69 -13.27 -6.77 30.76
CA ILE A 69 -12.99 -7.38 29.47
C ILE A 69 -11.81 -8.36 29.60
N ARG A 70 -11.96 -9.56 29.04
CA ARG A 70 -10.87 -10.52 28.98
C ARG A 70 -9.95 -10.13 27.83
N CYS A 71 -8.66 -9.94 28.12
CA CYS A 71 -7.64 -9.63 27.12
C CYS A 71 -6.34 -10.35 27.43
N LYS A 72 -5.54 -10.59 26.41
CA LYS A 72 -4.15 -11.03 26.55
C LYS A 72 -3.30 -9.77 26.66
N VAL A 73 -2.59 -9.61 27.76
CA VAL A 73 -1.77 -8.42 28.03
C VAL A 73 -0.31 -8.79 27.89
N PHE A 74 0.42 -8.00 27.09
CA PHE A 74 1.87 -8.07 26.99
C PHE A 74 2.48 -6.93 27.80
N TYR A 75 3.58 -7.22 28.50
CA TYR A 75 4.32 -6.27 29.33
C TYR A 75 5.73 -6.11 28.79
N GLY A 76 6.31 -4.91 28.95
CA GLY A 76 7.71 -4.65 28.61
C GLY A 76 8.02 -4.56 27.12
N LEU A 77 6.99 -4.43 26.26
CA LEU A 77 7.20 -4.19 24.84
C LEU A 77 7.68 -2.76 24.60
N THR A 78 8.57 -2.62 23.61
CA THR A 78 8.91 -1.32 23.04
C THR A 78 7.85 -0.91 22.01
N LYS A 79 7.91 0.32 21.50
CA LYS A 79 7.05 0.80 20.40
C LYS A 79 7.25 -0.04 19.14
N GLU A 80 8.48 -0.44 18.86
CA GLU A 80 8.85 -1.27 17.72
C GLU A 80 8.25 -2.68 17.83
N ASP A 81 8.27 -3.27 19.05
CA ASP A 81 7.63 -4.55 19.33
C ASP A 81 6.12 -4.47 19.15
N GLU A 82 5.50 -3.39 19.64
CA GLU A 82 4.07 -3.13 19.49
C GLU A 82 3.67 -3.02 18.01
N ALA A 83 4.40 -2.24 17.21
CA ALA A 83 4.19 -2.09 15.78
C ALA A 83 4.37 -3.42 15.02
N THR A 84 5.37 -4.20 15.41
CA THR A 84 5.62 -5.53 14.84
C THR A 84 4.47 -6.50 15.15
N LEU A 85 4.01 -6.55 16.39
CA LEU A 85 2.87 -7.38 16.78
C LEU A 85 1.58 -6.95 16.08
N PHE A 86 1.34 -5.65 15.96
CA PHE A 86 0.21 -5.11 15.21
C PHE A 86 0.26 -5.56 13.74
N ALA A 87 1.40 -5.44 13.08
CA ALA A 87 1.58 -5.86 11.70
C ALA A 87 1.35 -7.37 11.50
N ILE A 88 1.76 -8.21 12.47
CA ILE A 88 1.55 -9.67 12.43
C ILE A 88 0.08 -10.03 12.67
N GLN A 89 -0.56 -9.44 13.67
CA GLN A 89 -1.92 -9.79 14.08
C GLN A 89 -2.96 -9.41 13.03
N THR A 90 -2.84 -8.22 12.46
CA THR A 90 -3.79 -7.72 11.45
C THR A 90 -3.67 -8.45 10.11
N GLY A 91 -2.60 -9.19 9.86
CA GLY A 91 -2.50 -10.12 8.73
C GLY A 91 -3.52 -11.27 8.74
N ASN A 92 -4.19 -11.51 9.88
CA ASN A 92 -5.12 -12.63 10.05
C ASN A 92 -6.59 -12.25 10.25
N ALA A 93 -6.93 -11.00 10.57
CA ALA A 93 -8.30 -10.63 10.95
C ALA A 93 -8.96 -9.58 10.03
N THR A 94 -8.28 -8.51 9.71
CA THR A 94 -8.72 -7.51 8.72
C THR A 94 -7.47 -7.09 7.97
N CYS A 95 -7.41 -7.33 6.66
CA CYS A 95 -6.21 -7.01 5.89
C CYS A 95 -5.89 -5.53 6.01
N LEU A 96 -4.83 -5.21 6.75
CA LEU A 96 -4.25 -3.87 6.71
C LEU A 96 -4.06 -3.44 5.26
N THR A 97 -4.40 -2.21 4.97
CA THR A 97 -4.01 -1.61 3.69
C THR A 97 -2.49 -1.63 3.55
N ALA A 98 -2.00 -1.61 2.33
CA ALA A 98 -0.56 -1.56 2.09
C ALA A 98 0.11 -0.34 2.75
N GLY A 99 -0.62 0.78 2.85
CA GLY A 99 -0.17 1.99 3.55
C GLY A 99 -0.01 1.79 5.06
N GLU A 100 -0.97 1.14 5.69
CA GLU A 100 -0.92 0.84 7.12
C GLU A 100 0.19 -0.15 7.46
N ARG A 101 0.35 -1.21 6.64
CA ARG A 101 1.48 -2.15 6.80
C ARG A 101 2.82 -1.47 6.66
N LEU A 102 2.98 -0.58 5.68
CA LEU A 102 4.23 0.13 5.49
C LEU A 102 4.52 1.06 6.68
N ARG A 103 3.52 1.80 7.20
CA ARG A 103 3.67 2.63 8.41
C ARG A 103 4.09 1.80 9.62
N ALA A 104 3.42 0.66 9.87
CA ALA A 104 3.77 -0.22 10.98
C ALA A 104 5.21 -0.73 10.88
N ASN A 105 5.66 -1.10 9.67
CA ASN A 105 7.04 -1.52 9.44
C ASN A 105 8.05 -0.37 9.63
N LEU A 106 7.68 0.87 9.32
CA LEU A 106 8.55 2.03 9.57
C LEU A 106 8.69 2.32 11.07
N VAL A 107 7.59 2.23 11.83
CA VAL A 107 7.61 2.38 13.29
C VAL A 107 8.40 1.23 13.94
N ALA A 108 8.31 0.03 13.39
CA ALA A 108 9.12 -1.13 13.80
C ALA A 108 10.58 -1.06 13.32
N GLU A 109 11.02 0.06 12.75
CA GLU A 109 12.37 0.27 12.21
C GLU A 109 12.85 -0.85 11.27
N ASN A 110 11.91 -1.47 10.53
CA ASN A 110 12.23 -2.54 9.58
C ASN A 110 13.22 -2.03 8.52
N PRO A 111 14.44 -2.58 8.40
CA PRO A 111 15.47 -2.03 7.52
C PRO A 111 15.09 -2.01 6.05
N ASP A 112 14.35 -3.02 5.56
CA ASP A 112 13.90 -3.10 4.17
C ASP A 112 12.83 -2.04 3.88
N ALA A 113 11.91 -1.79 4.82
CA ALA A 113 10.91 -0.73 4.69
C ALA A 113 11.54 0.67 4.71
N LEU A 114 12.47 0.92 5.62
CA LEU A 114 13.23 2.18 5.70
C LEU A 114 13.99 2.44 4.40
N TYR A 115 14.69 1.41 3.90
CA TYR A 115 15.45 1.51 2.65
C TYR A 115 14.52 1.77 1.46
N PHE A 116 13.42 1.02 1.33
CA PHE A 116 12.43 1.19 0.26
C PHE A 116 11.83 2.60 0.23
N VAL A 117 11.44 3.13 1.40
CA VAL A 117 10.92 4.50 1.50
C VAL A 117 12.01 5.52 1.18
N GLY A 118 13.22 5.31 1.69
CA GLY A 118 14.36 6.20 1.44
C GLY A 118 14.70 6.33 -0.03
N ILE A 119 14.82 5.22 -0.78
CA ILE A 119 15.13 5.27 -2.22
C ILE A 119 13.98 5.88 -3.04
N THR A 120 12.72 5.67 -2.64
CA THR A 120 11.55 6.28 -3.28
C THR A 120 11.55 7.79 -3.08
N SER A 121 11.79 8.24 -1.86
CA SER A 121 11.89 9.66 -1.50
C SER A 121 13.06 10.35 -2.21
N ASN A 122 14.21 9.70 -2.28
CA ASN A 122 15.39 10.19 -3.03
C ASN A 122 15.15 10.28 -4.54
N ALA A 123 14.21 9.50 -5.07
CA ALA A 123 13.74 9.65 -6.45
C ALA A 123 12.73 10.78 -6.64
N GLY A 124 12.40 11.54 -5.58
CA GLY A 124 11.49 12.69 -5.63
C GLY A 124 10.01 12.31 -5.56
N VAL A 125 9.68 11.15 -5.01
CA VAL A 125 8.30 10.64 -4.89
C VAL A 125 8.03 10.18 -3.47
N GLU A 126 6.84 10.45 -2.95
CA GLU A 126 6.38 9.99 -1.65
C GLU A 126 5.32 8.89 -1.77
N PHE A 127 4.99 8.24 -0.66
CA PHE A 127 3.85 7.33 -0.59
C PHE A 127 2.58 8.02 -0.11
N ALA A 128 1.46 7.73 -0.76
CA ALA A 128 0.13 8.07 -0.29
C ALA A 128 -0.38 6.95 0.63
N TYR A 129 -0.06 7.02 1.91
CA TYR A 129 -0.42 6.00 2.91
C TYR A 129 -1.92 5.85 3.14
N ASP A 130 -2.68 6.88 2.80
CA ASP A 130 -4.15 6.93 2.85
C ASP A 130 -4.81 6.37 1.59
N GLY A 131 -4.02 5.97 0.59
CA GLY A 131 -4.49 5.49 -0.70
C GLY A 131 -5.04 6.57 -1.63
N ILE A 132 -4.97 7.86 -1.23
CA ILE A 132 -5.50 8.97 -2.02
C ILE A 132 -4.48 9.40 -3.08
N ARG A 133 -4.94 9.51 -4.33
CA ARG A 133 -4.09 9.95 -5.43
C ARG A 133 -3.73 11.43 -5.28
N ALA A 134 -2.44 11.73 -5.35
CA ALA A 134 -1.94 13.10 -5.32
C ALA A 134 -0.72 13.23 -6.23
N PRO A 135 -0.38 14.46 -6.70
CA PRO A 135 0.85 14.71 -7.44
C PRO A 135 2.08 14.26 -6.64
N TRP A 136 3.05 13.64 -7.31
CA TRP A 136 4.29 13.15 -6.73
C TRP A 136 4.12 12.08 -5.64
N LYS A 137 2.96 11.39 -5.62
CA LYS A 137 2.68 10.33 -4.64
C LYS A 137 2.27 9.02 -5.29
N ILE A 138 2.88 7.94 -4.82
CA ILE A 138 2.51 6.56 -5.16
C ILE A 138 1.45 6.09 -4.18
N TYR A 139 0.23 5.83 -4.66
CA TYR A 139 -0.87 5.27 -3.86
C TYR A 139 -0.93 3.74 -3.94
N CYS A 140 -0.39 3.13 -5.01
CA CYS A 140 -0.35 1.68 -5.18
C CYS A 140 0.91 1.06 -4.53
N ILE A 141 1.04 1.21 -3.21
CA ILE A 141 2.23 0.86 -2.42
C ILE A 141 2.62 -0.61 -2.61
N GLU A 142 1.65 -1.54 -2.56
CA GLU A 142 1.90 -2.97 -2.77
C GLU A 142 2.59 -3.22 -4.11
N THR A 143 2.04 -2.64 -5.19
CA THR A 143 2.63 -2.76 -6.51
C THR A 143 4.05 -2.20 -6.58
N ALA A 144 4.28 -1.05 -5.98
CA ALA A 144 5.61 -0.43 -5.94
C ALA A 144 6.61 -1.31 -5.19
N TYR A 145 6.20 -1.90 -4.07
CA TYR A 145 7.03 -2.82 -3.29
C TYR A 145 7.33 -4.13 -4.05
N GLU A 146 6.32 -4.71 -4.73
CA GLU A 146 6.51 -5.86 -5.62
C GLU A 146 7.57 -5.58 -6.71
N LEU A 147 7.50 -4.41 -7.35
CA LEU A 147 8.45 -4.01 -8.39
C LEU A 147 9.87 -3.80 -7.83
N TYR A 148 9.99 -3.17 -6.66
CA TYR A 148 11.25 -3.04 -5.95
C TYR A 148 11.88 -4.42 -5.66
N LYS A 149 11.10 -5.38 -5.14
CA LYS A 149 11.59 -6.74 -4.86
C LYS A 149 11.92 -7.52 -6.12
N GLN A 150 11.13 -7.36 -7.18
CA GLN A 150 11.27 -8.11 -8.44
C GLN A 150 12.45 -7.63 -9.27
N TYR A 151 12.64 -6.32 -9.40
CA TYR A 151 13.61 -5.73 -10.32
C TYR A 151 14.86 -5.16 -9.64
N GLY A 152 14.86 -5.08 -8.34
CA GLY A 152 15.93 -4.48 -7.55
C GLY A 152 15.89 -2.96 -7.50
N CYS A 153 16.73 -2.40 -6.62
CA CYS A 153 16.78 -0.98 -6.32
C CYS A 153 17.05 -0.11 -7.57
N GLU A 154 18.05 -0.46 -8.36
CA GLU A 154 18.51 0.37 -9.48
C GLU A 154 17.41 0.56 -10.53
N ARG A 155 16.78 -0.55 -10.97
CA ARG A 155 15.70 -0.49 -11.98
C ARG A 155 14.43 0.15 -11.42
N TYR A 156 14.14 -0.06 -10.15
CA TYR A 156 13.01 0.60 -9.50
C TYR A 156 13.20 2.13 -9.46
N VAL A 157 14.37 2.61 -9.05
CA VAL A 157 14.68 4.05 -9.04
C VAL A 157 14.71 4.63 -10.46
N GLU A 158 15.28 3.91 -11.42
CA GLU A 158 15.30 4.35 -12.82
C GLU A 158 13.88 4.47 -13.40
N MET A 159 13.00 3.52 -13.11
CA MET A 159 11.59 3.59 -13.46
C MET A 159 10.93 4.87 -12.91
N LEU A 160 11.15 5.18 -11.63
CA LEU A 160 10.60 6.39 -10.99
C LEU A 160 11.14 7.67 -11.66
N ARG A 161 12.44 7.72 -11.94
CA ARG A 161 13.05 8.87 -12.60
C ARG A 161 12.48 9.10 -13.99
N ILE A 162 12.32 8.05 -14.81
CA ILE A 162 11.70 8.15 -16.12
C ILE A 162 10.26 8.68 -16.02
N ILE A 163 9.47 8.15 -15.09
CA ILE A 163 8.08 8.57 -14.84
C ILE A 163 8.04 10.05 -14.44
N ASN A 164 8.91 10.45 -13.53
CA ASN A 164 8.97 11.82 -13.03
C ASN A 164 9.35 12.82 -14.11
N GLU A 165 10.35 12.50 -14.91
CA GLU A 165 10.82 13.35 -16.01
C GLU A 165 9.77 13.46 -17.13
N ALA A 166 9.11 12.35 -17.47
CA ALA A 166 8.10 12.33 -18.51
C ALA A 166 6.84 13.10 -18.13
N TRP A 167 6.34 12.91 -16.91
CA TRP A 167 5.01 13.40 -16.53
C TRP A 167 4.98 14.39 -15.36
N LYS A 168 6.14 14.72 -14.81
CA LYS A 168 6.33 15.79 -13.81
C LYS A 168 5.30 15.75 -12.67
N GLY A 169 5.15 14.58 -12.07
CA GLY A 169 4.27 14.38 -10.92
C GLY A 169 2.78 14.34 -11.25
N ASN A 170 2.39 14.14 -12.50
CA ASN A 170 0.99 13.94 -12.85
C ASN A 170 0.38 12.80 -12.03
N VAL A 171 -0.79 13.04 -11.46
CA VAL A 171 -1.50 12.11 -10.55
C VAL A 171 -1.76 10.72 -11.16
N ASP A 172 -1.94 10.64 -12.48
CA ASP A 172 -2.16 9.38 -13.20
C ASP A 172 -0.86 8.65 -13.60
N SER A 173 0.31 9.26 -13.40
CA SER A 173 1.60 8.65 -13.76
C SER A 173 1.97 7.46 -12.87
N TYR A 174 1.42 7.42 -11.65
CA TYR A 174 1.67 6.34 -10.68
C TYR A 174 0.53 5.30 -10.62
N LEU A 175 -0.29 5.18 -11.67
CA LEU A 175 -1.22 4.07 -11.83
C LEU A 175 -0.46 2.73 -11.84
N ALA A 176 -0.95 1.74 -11.12
CA ALA A 176 -0.29 0.43 -10.98
C ALA A 176 0.08 -0.21 -12.32
N GLY A 177 -0.77 -0.09 -13.33
CA GLY A 177 -0.49 -0.57 -14.68
C GLY A 177 0.65 0.18 -15.36
N VAL A 178 0.71 1.51 -15.19
CA VAL A 178 1.75 2.36 -15.79
C VAL A 178 3.12 2.02 -15.20
N ILE A 179 3.24 1.98 -13.86
CA ILE A 179 4.52 1.65 -13.20
C ILE A 179 4.98 0.24 -13.53
N ARG A 180 4.06 -0.77 -13.56
CA ARG A 180 4.38 -2.13 -14.02
C ARG A 180 4.85 -2.17 -15.47
N GLY A 181 4.21 -1.40 -16.35
CA GLY A 181 4.56 -1.32 -17.77
C GLY A 181 5.94 -0.71 -18.02
N VAL A 182 6.26 0.41 -17.33
CA VAL A 182 7.58 1.06 -17.44
C VAL A 182 8.67 0.16 -16.86
N ALA A 183 8.47 -0.43 -15.69
CA ALA A 183 9.41 -1.36 -15.07
C ALA A 183 9.70 -2.56 -15.99
N ARG A 184 8.64 -3.16 -16.56
CA ARG A 184 8.77 -4.27 -17.51
C ARG A 184 9.49 -3.87 -18.77
N PHE A 185 9.20 -2.68 -19.35
CA PHE A 185 9.88 -2.16 -20.53
C PHE A 185 11.39 -2.00 -20.30
N ILE A 186 11.78 -1.34 -19.20
CA ILE A 186 13.18 -1.14 -18.84
C ILE A 186 13.91 -2.49 -18.71
N SER A 187 13.27 -3.47 -18.07
CA SER A 187 13.88 -4.79 -17.87
C SER A 187 14.02 -5.58 -19.16
N VAL A 188 13.01 -5.54 -20.06
CA VAL A 188 13.02 -6.33 -21.31
C VAL A 188 13.96 -5.75 -22.35
N TYR A 189 14.10 -4.43 -22.38
CA TYR A 189 14.92 -3.71 -23.37
C TYR A 189 16.19 -3.11 -22.78
N GLU A 190 16.69 -3.67 -21.69
CA GLU A 190 17.91 -3.23 -21.03
C GLU A 190 19.09 -3.17 -22.02
N GLY A 191 19.76 -2.03 -22.09
CA GLY A 191 20.86 -1.80 -23.02
C GLY A 191 20.47 -1.56 -24.49
N GLU A 192 19.17 -1.65 -24.83
CA GLU A 192 18.70 -1.50 -26.22
C GLU A 192 17.91 -0.22 -26.45
N TYR A 193 17.35 0.40 -25.39
CA TYR A 193 16.58 1.64 -25.52
C TYR A 193 17.39 2.88 -25.17
N SER A 194 17.05 4.03 -25.80
CA SER A 194 17.51 5.33 -25.34
C SER A 194 16.57 5.86 -24.29
N ARG A 195 17.12 6.16 -23.13
CA ARG A 195 16.40 6.73 -21.99
C ARG A 195 15.74 8.07 -22.35
N GLU A 196 16.52 8.95 -23.00
CA GLU A 196 16.08 10.28 -23.40
C GLU A 196 14.89 10.20 -24.36
N ARG A 197 14.97 9.28 -25.33
CA ARG A 197 13.87 9.02 -26.24
C ARG A 197 12.64 8.50 -25.52
N LEU A 198 12.79 7.56 -24.59
CA LEU A 198 11.66 7.03 -23.81
C LEU A 198 10.94 8.15 -23.06
N VAL A 199 11.68 8.98 -22.34
CA VAL A 199 11.12 10.14 -21.62
C VAL A 199 10.39 11.10 -22.57
N GLN A 200 11.01 11.47 -23.69
CA GLN A 200 10.41 12.38 -24.66
C GLN A 200 9.12 11.82 -25.28
N GLN A 201 9.10 10.53 -25.61
CA GLN A 201 7.91 9.92 -26.21
C GLN A 201 6.79 9.74 -25.19
N LEU A 202 7.11 9.34 -23.97
CA LEU A 202 6.15 9.24 -22.87
C LEU A 202 5.53 10.60 -22.53
N ALA A 203 6.33 11.67 -22.51
CA ALA A 203 5.86 13.02 -22.21
C ALA A 203 4.77 13.52 -23.19
N ARG A 204 4.71 12.99 -24.38
CA ARG A 204 3.69 13.32 -25.41
C ARG A 204 2.36 12.59 -25.20
N THR A 205 2.31 11.61 -24.32
CA THR A 205 1.14 10.76 -24.11
C THR A 205 0.69 10.84 -22.65
N HIS A 206 -0.59 11.13 -22.43
CA HIS A 206 -1.10 11.15 -21.06
C HIS A 206 -1.11 9.73 -20.45
N PRO A 207 -0.67 9.54 -19.17
CA PRO A 207 -0.55 8.20 -18.56
C PRO A 207 -1.87 7.39 -18.59
N LYS A 208 -2.99 8.05 -18.39
CA LYS A 208 -4.32 7.43 -18.44
C LYS A 208 -4.64 6.82 -19.81
N THR A 209 -4.15 7.42 -20.91
CA THR A 209 -4.31 6.88 -22.26
C THR A 209 -3.61 5.54 -22.41
N ILE A 210 -2.42 5.39 -21.83
CA ILE A 210 -1.68 4.12 -21.81
C ILE A 210 -2.53 3.02 -21.16
N THR A 211 -3.14 3.33 -20.03
CA THR A 211 -4.01 2.39 -19.32
C THR A 211 -5.25 2.03 -20.11
N GLN A 212 -5.92 3.01 -20.74
CA GLN A 212 -7.09 2.78 -21.57
C GLN A 212 -6.78 1.89 -22.79
N LEU A 213 -5.64 2.11 -23.44
CA LEU A 213 -5.20 1.28 -24.56
C LEU A 213 -4.79 -0.13 -24.09
N ALA A 214 -4.12 -0.24 -22.94
CA ALA A 214 -3.74 -1.54 -22.36
C ALA A 214 -4.95 -2.40 -21.94
N GLN A 215 -6.07 -1.79 -21.58
CA GLN A 215 -7.31 -2.52 -21.26
C GLN A 215 -7.90 -3.26 -22.46
N LYS A 216 -7.63 -2.80 -23.69
CA LYS A 216 -8.08 -3.43 -24.94
C LYS A 216 -7.15 -4.57 -25.41
N ASP A 217 -6.05 -4.80 -24.72
CA ASP A 217 -5.03 -5.79 -25.05
C ASP A 217 -5.14 -7.02 -24.12
N THR A 218 -4.54 -8.14 -24.49
CA THR A 218 -4.60 -9.42 -23.77
C THR A 218 -3.33 -9.70 -22.97
N GLY A 219 -3.42 -10.57 -21.95
CA GLY A 219 -2.29 -10.98 -21.12
C GLY A 219 -2.18 -10.22 -19.80
N SER A 220 -1.05 -10.37 -19.10
CA SER A 220 -0.81 -9.74 -17.80
C SER A 220 -0.80 -8.21 -17.88
N SER A 221 -1.17 -7.54 -16.79
CA SER A 221 -1.16 -6.07 -16.74
C SER A 221 0.19 -5.48 -17.12
N ALA A 222 1.30 -6.06 -16.64
CA ALA A 222 2.65 -5.61 -16.98
C ALA A 222 2.93 -5.69 -18.49
N ASN A 223 2.61 -6.83 -19.12
CA ASN A 223 2.85 -7.02 -20.56
C ASN A 223 1.96 -6.12 -21.43
N ARG A 224 0.69 -5.96 -21.07
CA ARG A 224 -0.23 -5.08 -21.81
C ARG A 224 0.25 -3.64 -21.82
N HIS A 225 0.63 -3.11 -20.65
CA HIS A 225 1.14 -1.74 -20.53
C HIS A 225 2.53 -1.60 -21.18
N MET A 226 3.42 -2.59 -21.04
CA MET A 226 4.72 -2.60 -21.71
C MET A 226 4.58 -2.52 -23.22
N ARG A 227 3.66 -3.26 -23.84
CA ARG A 227 3.40 -3.18 -25.29
C ARG A 227 2.91 -1.80 -25.72
N GLN A 228 2.10 -1.11 -24.91
CA GLN A 228 1.69 0.26 -25.23
C GLN A 228 2.88 1.23 -25.12
N ILE A 229 3.71 1.08 -24.10
CA ILE A 229 4.94 1.87 -23.95
C ILE A 229 5.90 1.62 -25.11
N LEU A 230 6.05 0.37 -25.56
CA LEU A 230 6.84 0.04 -26.75
C LEU A 230 6.31 0.74 -28.02
N ARG A 231 4.99 0.74 -28.23
CA ARG A 231 4.37 1.46 -29.37
C ARG A 231 4.65 2.95 -29.29
N ILE A 232 4.56 3.55 -28.11
CA ILE A 232 4.86 4.97 -27.88
C ILE A 232 6.34 5.24 -28.13
N TYR A 233 7.25 4.41 -27.59
CA TYR A 233 8.68 4.52 -27.81
C TYR A 233 9.06 4.47 -29.29
N ASN A 234 8.53 3.50 -30.03
CA ASN A 234 8.80 3.32 -31.44
C ASN A 234 8.26 4.51 -32.27
N GLY A 235 7.05 4.99 -31.94
CA GLY A 235 6.42 6.07 -32.70
C GLY A 235 6.36 5.76 -34.20
N ALA A 236 6.69 6.75 -35.02
CA ALA A 236 6.78 6.60 -36.48
C ALA A 236 8.20 6.29 -36.99
N SER A 237 9.19 6.19 -36.11
CA SER A 237 10.60 5.98 -36.52
C SER A 237 10.84 4.50 -36.83
N ARG A 238 11.43 4.22 -38.01
CA ARG A 238 11.86 2.87 -38.39
C ARG A 238 13.28 2.54 -37.89
N GLU A 239 14.16 3.51 -37.81
CA GLU A 239 15.57 3.31 -37.44
C GLU A 239 15.79 3.02 -35.95
N MET A 240 14.94 3.56 -35.12
CA MET A 240 15.05 3.40 -33.63
C MET A 240 13.92 2.54 -33.06
N SER A 241 13.27 1.73 -33.87
CA SER A 241 12.19 0.86 -33.41
C SER A 241 12.75 -0.41 -32.80
N LEU A 242 12.23 -0.75 -31.60
CA LEU A 242 12.52 -2.00 -30.91
C LEU A 242 11.51 -3.08 -31.35
N PRO A 243 11.94 -4.33 -31.50
CA PRO A 243 11.04 -5.44 -31.82
C PRO A 243 10.18 -5.78 -30.60
N LEU A 244 9.00 -6.36 -30.81
CA LEU A 244 8.19 -6.90 -29.73
C LEU A 244 8.88 -8.13 -29.14
N LYS A 245 9.16 -8.08 -27.84
CA LYS A 245 9.63 -9.21 -27.02
C LYS A 245 8.52 -9.69 -26.09
N ASN A 246 8.44 -10.97 -25.88
CA ASN A 246 7.43 -11.62 -25.00
C ASN A 246 7.91 -11.76 -23.55
#